data_9fb571043ff52efa3151ed8967896a17
#
_entry.id   9fb571043ff52efa3151ed8967896a17
#
_cell.length_a   1.000
_cell.length_b   1.000
_cell.length_c   1.000
_cell.angle_alpha   90.00
_cell.angle_beta   90.00
_cell.angle_gamma   90.00
#
_symmetry.space_group_name_H-M   'P 1'
#
loop_
_entity.id
_entity.type
_entity.pdbx_description
1 polymer ?
#
loop_
_entity_poly.entity_id
_entity_poly.type
_entity_poly.pdbx_seq_one_letter_code
_entity_poly.pdbx_strand_id
1 'polypeptide(L)'
;MAKNDKKLGLGSVVSISVGLVIATSCLVSLGQGAGTIGVVFIGAMIFACLLNMTTVASLSELNALMPNTTGGLAQYTLASMGPFPTLISMVGGYLLCNILSSGVEASIFSYAMAETIPLPIPSIAYTFVMTVIVMIANLYGVDMF
;
A
#
# COMPACT_ATOMS: atom_id res chain seq x y z
N MET A 1 33.48 -5.12 4.35
CA MET A 1 32.92 -3.75 4.36
C MET A 1 31.69 -3.79 5.25
N ALA A 2 31.75 -3.18 6.44
CA ALA A 2 30.59 -3.11 7.33
C ALA A 2 29.58 -2.14 6.70
N LYS A 3 28.45 -2.67 6.25
CA LYS A 3 27.30 -1.89 5.80
C LYS A 3 26.78 -1.14 7.03
N ASN A 4 26.91 0.17 7.00
CA ASN A 4 26.45 1.05 8.07
C ASN A 4 24.92 0.98 8.07
N ASP A 5 24.33 0.11 8.88
CA ASP A 5 22.89 -0.01 9.04
C ASP A 5 22.37 1.28 9.68
N LYS A 6 22.11 2.30 8.86
CA LYS A 6 21.41 3.50 9.29
C LYS A 6 20.01 3.07 9.75
N LYS A 7 19.82 2.99 11.05
CA LYS A 7 18.49 2.76 11.61
C LYS A 7 17.60 3.95 11.25
N LEU A 8 16.52 3.68 10.54
CA LEU A 8 15.51 4.69 10.23
C LEU A 8 14.95 5.27 11.53
N GLY A 9 14.91 6.58 11.64
CA GLY A 9 14.28 7.25 12.78
C GLY A 9 12.76 7.07 12.78
N LEU A 10 12.12 7.15 13.94
CA LEU A 10 10.68 7.00 14.09
C LEU A 10 9.90 7.93 13.13
N GLY A 11 10.36 9.18 12.94
CA GLY A 11 9.74 10.12 12.01
C GLY A 11 9.75 9.63 10.56
N SER A 12 10.86 9.06 10.09
CA SER A 12 10.97 8.51 8.73
C SER A 12 10.03 7.31 8.54
N VAL A 13 9.96 6.43 9.53
CA VAL A 13 9.06 5.27 9.48
C VAL A 13 7.60 5.71 9.41
N VAL A 14 7.20 6.67 10.25
CA VAL A 14 5.83 7.22 10.24
C VAL A 14 5.53 7.90 8.91
N SER A 15 6.45 8.71 8.38
CA SER A 15 6.25 9.40 7.10
C SER A 15 6.07 8.42 5.93
N ILE A 16 6.89 7.36 5.87
CA ILE A 16 6.77 6.31 4.86
C ILE A 16 5.43 5.57 5.00
N SER A 17 5.05 5.21 6.23
CA SER A 17 3.79 4.50 6.48
C SER A 17 2.57 5.34 6.10
N VAL A 18 2.56 6.62 6.45
CA VAL A 18 1.48 7.55 6.06
C VAL A 18 1.44 7.73 4.55
N GLY A 19 2.61 7.89 3.90
CA GLY A 19 2.70 8.01 2.44
C GLY A 19 2.17 6.79 1.69
N LEU A 20 2.38 5.58 2.23
CA LEU A 20 1.84 4.34 1.66
C LEU A 20 0.30 4.25 1.77
N VAL A 21 -0.28 4.83 2.81
CA VAL A 21 -1.74 4.81 3.03
C VAL A 21 -2.46 5.89 2.24
N ILE A 22 -1.86 7.07 2.07
CA ILE A 22 -2.44 8.19 1.31
C ILE A 22 -2.22 7.96 -0.19
N ALA A 23 -3.01 7.06 -0.75
CA ALA A 23 -3.07 6.83 -2.19
C ALA A 23 -4.24 7.63 -2.81
N THR A 24 -4.20 7.85 -4.12
CA THR A 24 -5.26 8.56 -4.85
C THR A 24 -6.62 7.87 -4.67
N SER A 25 -6.64 6.54 -4.68
CA SER A 25 -7.85 5.73 -4.42
C SER A 25 -8.43 5.96 -3.03
N CYS A 26 -7.60 6.17 -2.02
CA CYS A 26 -8.04 6.50 -0.66
C CYS A 26 -8.82 7.82 -0.65
N LEU A 27 -8.28 8.88 -1.26
CA LEU A 27 -8.93 10.20 -1.31
C LEU A 27 -10.26 10.15 -2.10
N VAL A 28 -10.27 9.46 -3.25
CA VAL A 28 -11.48 9.28 -4.06
C VAL A 28 -12.53 8.47 -3.29
N SER A 29 -12.15 7.38 -2.63
CA SER A 29 -13.06 6.55 -1.85
C SER A 29 -13.64 7.29 -0.64
N LEU A 30 -12.84 8.13 0.03
CA LEU A 30 -13.31 9.01 1.11
C LEU A 30 -14.36 10.02 0.60
N GLY A 31 -14.10 10.64 -0.54
CA GLY A 31 -15.02 11.60 -1.17
C GLY A 31 -16.34 10.93 -1.59
N GLN A 32 -16.26 9.79 -2.26
CA GLN A 32 -17.43 9.02 -2.68
C GLN A 32 -18.22 8.46 -1.49
N GLY A 33 -17.55 7.91 -0.50
CA GLY A 33 -18.18 7.37 0.70
C GLY A 33 -18.94 8.45 1.48
N ALA A 34 -18.30 9.59 1.71
CA ALA A 34 -18.95 10.72 2.37
C ALA A 34 -20.14 11.28 1.56
N GLY A 35 -20.02 11.32 0.21
CA GLY A 35 -21.06 11.81 -0.68
C GLY A 35 -22.26 10.89 -0.80
N THR A 36 -22.06 9.55 -0.70
CA THR A 36 -23.14 8.57 -0.90
C THR A 36 -23.92 8.25 0.37
N ILE A 37 -23.25 8.10 1.50
CA ILE A 37 -23.87 7.65 2.77
C ILE A 37 -23.74 8.67 3.91
N GLY A 38 -23.17 9.85 3.63
CA GLY A 38 -23.13 10.98 4.57
C GLY A 38 -22.53 10.62 5.93
N VAL A 39 -23.21 11.02 7.01
CA VAL A 39 -22.73 10.87 8.40
C VAL A 39 -22.47 9.41 8.79
N VAL A 40 -23.20 8.45 8.22
CA VAL A 40 -23.00 7.02 8.48
C VAL A 40 -21.60 6.55 8.07
N PHE A 41 -21.01 7.21 7.06
CA PHE A 41 -19.64 6.94 6.63
C PHE A 41 -18.63 7.14 7.76
N ILE A 42 -18.81 8.13 8.60
CA ILE A 42 -17.92 8.40 9.75
C ILE A 42 -17.94 7.21 10.73
N GLY A 43 -19.13 6.68 11.04
CA GLY A 43 -19.27 5.51 11.88
C GLY A 43 -18.60 4.26 11.27
N ALA A 44 -18.76 4.05 9.97
CA ALA A 44 -18.11 2.95 9.26
C ALA A 44 -16.57 3.08 9.30
N MET A 45 -16.04 4.29 9.13
CA MET A 45 -14.61 4.56 9.21
C MET A 45 -14.04 4.31 10.61
N ILE A 46 -14.74 4.71 11.67
CA ILE A 46 -14.33 4.42 13.05
C ILE A 46 -14.30 2.91 13.28
N PHE A 47 -15.33 2.19 12.85
CA PHE A 47 -15.38 0.75 12.98
C PHE A 47 -14.26 0.05 12.20
N ALA A 48 -14.00 0.46 10.97
CA ALA A 48 -12.89 -0.04 10.17
C ALA A 48 -11.53 0.24 10.84
N CYS A 49 -11.36 1.41 11.45
CA CYS A 49 -10.15 1.76 12.19
C CYS A 49 -9.94 0.81 13.39
N LEU A 50 -10.98 0.54 14.16
CA LEU A 50 -10.91 -0.39 15.30
C LEU A 50 -10.53 -1.81 14.84
N LEU A 51 -11.11 -2.31 13.74
CA LEU A 51 -10.73 -3.61 13.16
C LEU A 51 -9.26 -3.63 12.71
N ASN A 52 -8.79 -2.56 12.07
CA ASN A 52 -7.37 -2.48 11.68
C ASN A 52 -6.44 -2.45 12.91
N MET A 53 -6.83 -1.81 14.01
CA MET A 53 -6.04 -1.82 15.24
C MET A 53 -5.86 -3.22 15.82
N THR A 54 -6.87 -4.10 15.73
CA THR A 54 -6.72 -5.49 16.17
C THR A 54 -5.73 -6.26 15.31
N THR A 55 -5.74 -6.02 14.00
CA THR A 55 -4.76 -6.62 13.07
C THR A 55 -3.34 -6.16 13.38
N VAL A 56 -3.16 -4.86 13.65
CA VAL A 56 -1.85 -4.30 14.01
C VAL A 56 -1.35 -4.88 15.34
N ALA A 57 -2.23 -5.04 16.34
CA ALA A 57 -1.87 -5.66 17.61
C ALA A 57 -1.36 -7.10 17.41
N SER A 58 -2.09 -7.92 16.65
CA SER A 58 -1.69 -9.30 16.34
C SER A 58 -0.34 -9.37 15.61
N LEU A 59 -0.12 -8.49 14.63
CA LEU A 59 1.16 -8.42 13.91
C LEU A 59 2.31 -7.98 14.83
N SER A 60 2.04 -7.06 15.75
CA SER A 60 3.03 -6.60 16.73
C SER A 60 3.44 -7.71 17.68
N GLU A 61 2.49 -8.53 18.14
CA GLU A 61 2.77 -9.72 18.96
C GLU A 61 3.60 -10.77 18.19
N LEU A 62 3.24 -11.05 16.93
CA LEU A 62 4.01 -11.95 16.08
C LEU A 62 5.45 -11.46 15.86
N ASN A 63 5.62 -10.17 15.65
CA ASN A 63 6.95 -9.58 15.51
C ASN A 63 7.77 -9.68 16.82
N ALA A 64 7.13 -9.52 17.97
CA ALA A 64 7.79 -9.69 19.26
C ALA A 64 8.19 -11.14 19.55
N LEU A 65 7.38 -12.12 19.10
CA LEU A 65 7.68 -13.55 19.22
C LEU A 65 8.77 -14.02 18.27
N MET A 66 8.92 -13.37 17.11
CA MET A 66 9.85 -13.77 16.05
C MET A 66 10.78 -12.60 15.63
N PRO A 67 11.61 -12.05 16.54
CA PRO A 67 12.38 -10.82 16.29
C PRO A 67 13.47 -10.95 15.22
N ASN A 68 13.89 -12.18 14.91
CA ASN A 68 14.95 -12.44 13.92
C ASN A 68 14.43 -12.81 12.54
N THR A 69 13.11 -12.72 12.30
CA THR A 69 12.52 -13.03 11.00
C THR A 69 12.50 -11.77 10.11
N THR A 70 13.05 -11.89 8.91
CA THR A 70 13.17 -10.77 7.96
C THR A 70 12.14 -10.80 6.83
N GLY A 71 11.30 -11.84 6.77
CA GLY A 71 10.36 -12.09 5.69
C GLY A 71 8.94 -11.52 5.88
N GLY A 72 8.68 -10.79 6.98
CA GLY A 72 7.38 -10.16 7.25
C GLY A 72 6.21 -11.18 7.25
N LEU A 73 5.08 -10.78 6.67
CA LEU A 73 3.85 -11.58 6.65
C LEU A 73 4.03 -13.00 6.10
N ALA A 74 4.88 -13.18 5.08
CA ALA A 74 5.14 -14.49 4.49
C ALA A 74 5.79 -15.43 5.50
N GLN A 75 6.74 -14.96 6.28
CA GLN A 75 7.42 -15.74 7.32
C GLN A 75 6.49 -16.08 8.48
N TYR A 76 5.66 -15.14 8.92
CA TYR A 76 4.69 -15.38 9.99
C TYR A 76 3.67 -16.44 9.59
N THR A 77 3.15 -16.35 8.35
CA THR A 77 2.22 -17.34 7.82
C THR A 77 2.89 -18.71 7.65
N LEU A 78 4.14 -18.74 7.17
CA LEU A 78 4.90 -19.97 7.01
C LEU A 78 5.14 -20.69 8.35
N ALA A 79 5.49 -19.93 9.37
CA ALA A 79 5.76 -20.48 10.70
C ALA A 79 4.49 -20.99 11.40
N SER A 80 3.33 -20.32 11.18
CA SER A 80 2.08 -20.66 11.86
C SER A 80 1.22 -21.69 11.12
N MET A 81 1.16 -21.62 9.79
CA MET A 81 0.23 -22.41 8.96
C MET A 81 0.93 -23.39 8.01
N GLY A 82 2.25 -23.29 7.85
CA GLY A 82 3.01 -24.13 6.94
C GLY A 82 3.06 -23.63 5.49
N PRO A 83 3.78 -24.34 4.59
CA PRO A 83 4.13 -23.85 3.26
C PRO A 83 2.94 -23.71 2.30
N PHE A 84 1.98 -24.63 2.34
CA PHE A 84 0.87 -24.64 1.37
C PHE A 84 -0.10 -23.47 1.57
N PRO A 85 -0.64 -23.17 2.78
CA PRO A 85 -1.44 -21.98 3.01
C PRO A 85 -0.66 -20.70 2.76
N THR A 86 0.63 -20.66 3.07
CA THR A 86 1.49 -19.50 2.79
C THR A 86 1.58 -19.20 1.30
N LEU A 87 1.80 -20.25 0.48
CA LEU A 87 1.86 -20.09 -0.98
C LEU A 87 0.56 -19.50 -1.53
N ILE A 88 -0.60 -20.06 -1.11
CA ILE A 88 -1.91 -19.57 -1.56
C ILE A 88 -2.14 -18.12 -1.13
N SER A 89 -1.86 -17.77 0.12
CA SER A 89 -2.09 -16.41 0.64
C SER A 89 -1.12 -15.40 0.02
N MET A 90 0.14 -15.77 -0.22
CA MET A 90 1.10 -14.86 -0.84
C MET A 90 0.85 -14.66 -2.33
N VAL A 91 0.54 -15.72 -3.07
CA VAL A 91 0.25 -15.58 -4.52
C VAL A 91 -1.14 -14.98 -4.74
N GLY A 92 -2.18 -15.52 -4.10
CA GLY A 92 -3.55 -15.08 -4.29
C GLY A 92 -3.87 -13.79 -3.55
N GLY A 93 -3.57 -13.73 -2.26
CA GLY A 93 -3.92 -12.59 -1.40
C GLY A 93 -2.98 -11.40 -1.54
N TYR A 94 -1.69 -11.62 -1.74
CA TYR A 94 -0.73 -10.51 -1.81
C TYR A 94 -0.36 -10.14 -3.25
N LEU A 95 0.20 -11.05 -4.04
CA LEU A 95 0.69 -10.75 -5.38
C LEU A 95 -0.43 -10.35 -6.34
N LEU A 96 -1.46 -11.16 -6.47
CA LEU A 96 -2.58 -10.87 -7.39
C LEU A 96 -3.36 -9.63 -6.96
N CYS A 97 -3.63 -9.45 -5.68
CA CYS A 97 -4.30 -8.25 -5.17
C CYS A 97 -3.48 -6.99 -5.46
N ASN A 98 -2.17 -6.99 -5.27
CA ASN A 98 -1.33 -5.83 -5.58
C ASN A 98 -1.27 -5.52 -7.08
N ILE A 99 -1.24 -6.53 -7.95
CA ILE A 99 -1.27 -6.32 -9.41
C ILE A 99 -2.60 -5.68 -9.83
N LEU A 100 -3.72 -6.21 -9.33
CA LEU A 100 -5.05 -5.71 -9.68
C LEU A 100 -5.29 -4.29 -9.12
N SER A 101 -4.93 -4.05 -7.86
CA SER A 101 -5.11 -2.73 -7.23
C SER A 101 -4.23 -1.66 -7.87
N SER A 102 -3.00 -1.98 -8.28
CA SER A 102 -2.15 -1.02 -8.99
C SER A 102 -2.73 -0.58 -10.34
N GLY A 103 -3.43 -1.49 -11.04
CA GLY A 103 -4.17 -1.14 -12.27
C GLY A 103 -5.33 -0.18 -12.01
N VAL A 104 -6.08 -0.39 -10.93
CA VAL A 104 -7.17 0.51 -10.51
C VAL A 104 -6.62 1.88 -10.11
N GLU A 105 -5.57 1.93 -9.30
CA GLU A 105 -4.89 3.18 -8.89
C GLU A 105 -4.41 3.98 -10.09
N ALA A 106 -3.75 3.33 -11.04
CA ALA A 106 -3.26 3.95 -12.26
C ALA A 106 -4.41 4.51 -13.12
N SER A 107 -5.56 3.84 -13.17
CA SER A 107 -6.75 4.32 -13.86
C SER A 107 -7.34 5.56 -13.19
N ILE A 108 -7.51 5.55 -11.88
CA ILE A 108 -8.04 6.69 -11.11
C ILE A 108 -7.12 7.91 -11.29
N PHE A 109 -5.81 7.73 -11.20
CA PHE A 109 -4.84 8.78 -11.45
C PHE A 109 -4.98 9.37 -12.85
N SER A 110 -5.11 8.51 -13.85
CA SER A 110 -5.25 8.90 -15.26
C SER A 110 -6.49 9.76 -15.51
N TYR A 111 -7.63 9.41 -14.91
CA TYR A 111 -8.85 10.22 -15.00
C TYR A 111 -8.68 11.58 -14.31
N ALA A 112 -8.12 11.59 -13.10
CA ALA A 112 -7.89 12.83 -12.35
C ALA A 112 -6.93 13.78 -13.12
N MET A 113 -5.88 13.24 -13.74
CA MET A 113 -4.95 14.02 -14.55
C MET A 113 -5.59 14.55 -15.83
N ALA A 114 -6.41 13.75 -16.50
CA ALA A 114 -7.11 14.18 -17.71
C ALA A 114 -8.11 15.32 -17.45
N GLU A 115 -8.73 15.36 -16.26
CA GLU A 115 -9.59 16.48 -15.85
C GLU A 115 -8.80 17.72 -15.47
N THR A 116 -7.63 17.55 -14.85
CA THR A 116 -6.81 18.67 -14.37
C THR A 116 -6.01 19.32 -15.49
N ILE A 117 -5.48 18.50 -16.40
CA ILE A 117 -4.64 18.91 -17.54
C ILE A 117 -5.29 18.36 -18.82
N PRO A 118 -6.26 19.07 -19.41
CA PRO A 118 -6.98 18.59 -20.58
C PRO A 118 -6.12 18.69 -21.85
N LEU A 119 -5.24 17.73 -22.05
CA LEU A 119 -4.51 17.58 -23.31
C LEU A 119 -5.32 16.72 -24.28
N PRO A 120 -5.18 16.91 -25.61
CA PRO A 120 -5.87 16.10 -26.62
C PRO A 120 -5.24 14.71 -26.78
N ILE A 121 -5.01 14.02 -25.65
CA ILE A 121 -4.43 12.68 -25.58
C ILE A 121 -5.38 11.75 -24.81
N PRO A 122 -5.43 10.47 -25.16
CA PRO A 122 -6.26 9.52 -24.43
C PRO A 122 -5.78 9.36 -22.97
N SER A 123 -6.70 9.15 -22.03
CA SER A 123 -6.39 9.00 -20.61
C SER A 123 -5.35 7.90 -20.31
N ILE A 124 -5.31 6.85 -21.12
CA ILE A 124 -4.32 5.78 -21.01
C ILE A 124 -2.87 6.29 -21.17
N ALA A 125 -2.65 7.38 -21.90
CA ALA A 125 -1.32 7.96 -22.06
C ALA A 125 -0.79 8.54 -20.75
N TYR A 126 -1.64 9.12 -19.90
CA TYR A 126 -1.26 9.59 -18.56
C TYR A 126 -0.83 8.42 -17.66
N THR A 127 -1.57 7.30 -17.72
CA THR A 127 -1.19 6.08 -17.00
C THR A 127 0.18 5.58 -17.43
N PHE A 128 0.44 5.55 -18.75
CA PHE A 128 1.72 5.08 -19.28
C PHE A 128 2.88 5.97 -18.83
N VAL A 129 2.73 7.28 -18.97
CA VAL A 129 3.74 8.27 -18.55
C VAL A 129 4.03 8.15 -17.06
N MET A 130 2.98 8.09 -16.21
CA MET A 130 3.13 7.89 -14.77
C MET A 130 3.88 6.60 -14.45
N THR A 131 3.49 5.49 -15.07
CA THR A 131 4.13 4.18 -14.83
C THR A 131 5.61 4.22 -15.20
N VAL A 132 5.96 4.85 -16.32
CA VAL A 132 7.37 5.02 -16.73
C VAL A 132 8.13 5.89 -15.74
N ILE A 133 7.56 6.99 -15.28
CA ILE A 133 8.19 7.87 -14.27
C ILE A 133 8.44 7.10 -12.96
N VAL A 134 7.43 6.37 -12.47
CA VAL A 134 7.55 5.58 -11.24
C VAL A 134 8.58 4.46 -11.41
N MET A 135 8.60 3.79 -12.58
CA MET A 135 9.59 2.76 -12.88
C MET A 135 11.01 3.34 -12.87
N ILE A 136 11.23 4.48 -13.52
CA ILE A 136 12.51 5.17 -13.53
C ILE A 136 12.91 5.59 -12.11
N ALA A 137 12.01 6.20 -11.35
CA ALA A 137 12.26 6.60 -9.98
C ALA A 137 12.63 5.39 -9.09
N ASN A 138 11.98 4.25 -9.31
CA ASN A 138 12.25 3.02 -8.56
C ASN A 138 13.63 2.42 -8.91
N LEU A 139 14.04 2.50 -10.19
CA LEU A 139 15.36 2.02 -10.62
C LEU A 139 16.49 2.87 -10.05
N TYR A 140 16.31 4.18 -9.96
CA TYR A 140 17.34 5.11 -9.43
C TYR A 140 17.21 5.36 -7.93
N GLY A 141 16.01 5.18 -7.36
CA GLY A 141 15.72 5.50 -5.96
C GLY A 141 16.20 4.47 -4.94
N VAL A 142 16.48 3.25 -5.37
CA VAL A 142 16.97 2.17 -4.47
C VAL A 142 18.36 2.46 -3.93
N ASP A 143 19.15 3.26 -4.64
CA ASP A 143 20.50 3.65 -4.20
C ASP A 143 20.52 4.93 -3.32
N MET A 144 19.38 5.63 -3.18
CA MET A 144 19.28 6.88 -2.41
C MET A 144 18.73 6.71 -0.98
N PHE A 145 18.29 5.54 -0.61
CA PHE A 145 17.85 5.15 0.73
C PHE A 145 18.79 4.11 1.35
#